data_91ad6d8b9f60d901844cf178bf7b3166
#
_entry.id   91ad6d8b9f60d901844cf178bf7b3166
#
_cell.length_a   1.000
_cell.length_b   1.000
_cell.length_c   1.000
_cell.angle_alpha   90.00
_cell.angle_beta   90.00
_cell.angle_gamma   90.00
#
_symmetry.space_group_name_H-M   'P 1'
#
loop_
_entity.id
_entity.type
_entity.pdbx_description
1 polymer ?
#
loop_
_entity_poly.entity_id
_entity_poly.type
_entity_poly.pdbx_seq_one_letter_code
_entity_poly.pdbx_strand_id
1 'polypeptide(L)'
;MKKLLIGAILALGGMTAYGETVAVIGAMDSEIALLKSQMKDVEEKKIGTITFYEGELEGKDIVLLKTGVGKVNAAVGADTVIREFDADKIIFTGVAGAINRKLDVADVVISKDLVQHDVDLTAFGRPMGLIPGEKTIEFSADPELIKVAERAAIKVLGKDKVMIGRIATGDQFIADKEKVKFLGEQFQADAVEMEGAAVAQVAQIYGVPFVVLRALSDKADGGAEMVYDEFVQIAANNSAEIVREMLKSMK
;
A
#
# COMPACT_ATOMS: atom_id res chain seq x y z
N MET A 1 31.50 63.96 -3.28
CA MET A 1 30.68 63.04 -2.47
C MET A 1 29.61 62.34 -3.38
N LYS A 2 29.89 61.10 -3.85
CA LYS A 2 28.96 60.37 -4.71
C LYS A 2 28.21 59.39 -3.81
N LYS A 3 26.89 59.56 -3.69
CA LYS A 3 26.03 58.64 -2.97
C LYS A 3 25.72 57.43 -3.89
N LEU A 4 26.18 56.22 -3.49
CA LEU A 4 25.83 54.99 -4.13
C LEU A 4 24.48 54.56 -3.56
N LEU A 5 23.44 54.50 -4.39
CA LEU A 5 22.17 53.84 -4.07
C LEU A 5 22.34 52.33 -4.37
N ILE A 6 22.33 51.49 -3.33
CA ILE A 6 22.22 50.06 -3.47
C ILE A 6 20.73 49.73 -3.51
N GLY A 7 20.24 49.40 -4.71
CA GLY A 7 18.90 48.87 -4.88
C GLY A 7 18.87 47.39 -4.46
N ALA A 8 18.15 47.09 -3.39
CA ALA A 8 17.84 45.69 -3.00
C ALA A 8 16.77 45.16 -3.95
N ILE A 9 17.16 44.23 -4.82
CA ILE A 9 16.20 43.44 -5.59
C ILE A 9 15.66 42.35 -4.65
N LEU A 10 14.44 42.50 -4.14
CA LEU A 10 13.68 41.43 -3.53
C LEU A 10 13.29 40.47 -4.65
N ALA A 11 13.97 39.34 -4.77
CA ALA A 11 13.50 38.21 -5.53
C ALA A 11 12.32 37.61 -4.75
N LEU A 12 11.09 37.96 -5.15
CA LEU A 12 9.89 37.17 -4.81
C LEU A 12 10.00 35.83 -5.57
N GLY A 13 10.65 34.87 -4.93
CA GLY A 13 10.52 33.47 -5.32
C GLY A 13 9.06 33.08 -5.10
N GLY A 14 8.31 32.99 -6.19
CA GLY A 14 6.98 32.36 -6.14
C GLY A 14 7.16 30.96 -5.59
N MET A 15 6.71 30.71 -4.36
CA MET A 15 6.44 29.37 -3.89
C MET A 15 5.26 28.87 -4.73
N THR A 16 5.55 28.15 -5.80
CA THR A 16 4.56 27.26 -6.37
C THR A 16 4.20 26.28 -5.25
N ALA A 17 2.99 26.36 -4.74
CA ALA A 17 2.46 25.31 -3.91
C ALA A 17 2.43 24.06 -4.82
N TYR A 18 3.44 23.20 -4.70
CA TYR A 18 3.38 21.87 -5.28
C TYR A 18 2.20 21.18 -4.61
N GLY A 19 1.27 20.64 -5.42
CA GLY A 19 0.20 19.81 -4.92
C GLY A 19 0.79 18.62 -4.14
N GLU A 20 0.01 18.08 -3.22
CA GLU A 20 0.41 16.89 -2.47
C GLU A 20 0.53 15.69 -3.43
N THR A 21 1.70 15.05 -3.46
CA THR A 21 1.99 13.88 -4.30
C THR A 21 1.56 12.59 -3.59
N VAL A 22 0.67 11.83 -4.21
CA VAL A 22 0.23 10.53 -3.67
C VAL A 22 0.89 9.40 -4.44
N ALA A 23 1.71 8.59 -3.77
CA ALA A 23 2.22 7.36 -4.35
C ALA A 23 1.15 6.26 -4.28
N VAL A 24 0.83 5.67 -5.44
CA VAL A 24 -0.05 4.50 -5.55
C VAL A 24 0.79 3.31 -6.00
N ILE A 25 0.88 2.30 -5.15
CA ILE A 25 1.77 1.16 -5.34
C ILE A 25 0.93 -0.10 -5.59
N GLY A 26 1.33 -0.93 -6.56
CA GLY A 26 0.90 -2.31 -6.73
C GLY A 26 2.11 -3.23 -6.90
N ALA A 27 1.96 -4.52 -6.66
CA ALA A 27 3.02 -5.51 -6.87
C ALA A 27 2.97 -6.13 -8.28
N MET A 28 1.78 -6.19 -8.89
CA MET A 28 1.53 -6.88 -10.17
C MET A 28 0.91 -5.95 -11.20
N ASP A 29 1.03 -6.32 -12.50
CA ASP A 29 0.40 -5.58 -13.60
C ASP A 29 -1.12 -5.51 -13.45
N SER A 30 -1.76 -6.60 -13.01
CA SER A 30 -3.21 -6.65 -12.76
C SER A 30 -3.69 -5.62 -11.74
N GLU A 31 -2.86 -5.28 -10.75
CA GLU A 31 -3.21 -4.37 -9.66
C GLU A 31 -3.12 -2.89 -10.05
N ILE A 32 -2.31 -2.55 -11.05
CA ILE A 32 -2.11 -1.17 -11.49
C ILE A 32 -2.73 -0.85 -12.87
N ALA A 33 -3.06 -1.86 -13.67
CA ALA A 33 -3.46 -1.68 -15.07
C ALA A 33 -4.68 -0.76 -15.22
N LEU A 34 -5.71 -0.93 -14.39
CA LEU A 34 -6.93 -0.11 -14.43
C LEU A 34 -6.61 1.35 -14.08
N LEU A 35 -5.84 1.59 -13.01
CA LEU A 35 -5.43 2.93 -12.59
C LEU A 35 -4.60 3.61 -13.69
N LYS A 36 -3.58 2.93 -14.22
CA LYS A 36 -2.74 3.43 -15.31
C LYS A 36 -3.56 3.83 -16.53
N SER A 37 -4.54 3.03 -16.92
CA SER A 37 -5.39 3.30 -18.09
C SER A 37 -6.26 4.57 -17.97
N GLN A 38 -6.43 5.08 -16.75
CA GLN A 38 -7.30 6.21 -16.42
C GLN A 38 -6.51 7.47 -16.02
N MET A 39 -5.19 7.37 -15.90
CA MET A 39 -4.32 8.51 -15.67
C MET A 39 -4.30 9.44 -16.88
N LYS A 40 -4.07 10.72 -16.62
CA LYS A 40 -3.85 11.76 -17.64
C LYS A 40 -2.45 12.33 -17.50
N ASP A 41 -1.97 12.92 -18.59
CA ASP A 41 -0.68 13.62 -18.67
C ASP A 41 0.48 12.77 -18.11
N VAL A 42 0.50 11.48 -18.52
CA VAL A 42 1.42 10.48 -17.96
C VAL A 42 2.83 10.66 -18.51
N GLU A 43 3.78 10.86 -17.61
CA GLU A 43 5.22 10.77 -17.88
C GLU A 43 5.77 9.47 -17.28
N GLU A 44 6.62 8.77 -18.06
CA GLU A 44 7.26 7.55 -17.60
C GLU A 44 8.71 7.80 -17.21
N LYS A 45 9.08 7.46 -15.98
CA LYS A 45 10.47 7.49 -15.50
C LYS A 45 10.89 6.10 -15.06
N LYS A 46 12.02 5.62 -15.57
CA LYS A 46 12.56 4.31 -15.21
C LYS A 46 13.74 4.48 -14.26
N ILE A 47 13.68 3.82 -13.08
CA ILE A 47 14.77 3.76 -12.11
C ILE A 47 15.04 2.29 -11.82
N GLY A 48 16.24 1.83 -12.13
CA GLY A 48 16.57 0.41 -12.08
C GLY A 48 15.67 -0.41 -13.02
N THR A 49 14.93 -1.36 -12.45
CA THR A 49 13.97 -2.22 -13.17
C THR A 49 12.52 -1.75 -13.04
N ILE A 50 12.26 -0.75 -12.17
CA ILE A 50 10.92 -0.24 -11.89
C ILE A 50 10.60 0.92 -12.83
N THR A 51 9.40 0.93 -13.40
CA THR A 51 8.84 2.05 -14.14
C THR A 51 7.84 2.79 -13.25
N PHE A 52 8.01 4.09 -13.14
CA PHE A 52 7.16 5.02 -12.42
C PHE A 52 6.35 5.82 -13.43
N TYR A 53 5.08 6.01 -13.17
CA TYR A 53 4.14 6.76 -14.00
C TYR A 53 3.70 7.97 -13.19
N GLU A 54 4.24 9.14 -13.51
CA GLU A 54 3.83 10.44 -12.97
C GLU A 54 2.67 10.97 -13.78
N GLY A 55 1.64 11.53 -13.15
CA GLY A 55 0.51 12.10 -13.86
C GLY A 55 -0.68 12.38 -12.95
N GLU A 56 -1.81 12.74 -13.55
CA GLU A 56 -3.04 13.06 -12.83
C GLU A 56 -4.02 11.88 -12.82
N LEU A 57 -4.60 11.58 -11.65
CA LEU A 57 -5.75 10.70 -11.51
C LEU A 57 -6.76 11.30 -10.54
N GLU A 58 -8.02 11.43 -10.99
CA GLU A 58 -9.13 12.02 -10.21
C GLU A 58 -8.81 13.42 -9.65
N GLY A 59 -8.02 14.22 -10.40
CA GLY A 59 -7.63 15.58 -10.03
C GLY A 59 -6.52 15.65 -8.97
N LYS A 60 -5.77 14.58 -8.78
CA LYS A 60 -4.62 14.50 -7.89
C LYS A 60 -3.35 14.16 -8.65
N ASP A 61 -2.25 14.78 -8.26
CA ASP A 61 -0.93 14.40 -8.72
C ASP A 61 -0.54 13.07 -8.08
N ILE A 62 -0.28 12.06 -8.90
CA ILE A 62 0.08 10.74 -8.42
C ILE A 62 1.35 10.22 -9.06
N VAL A 63 2.04 9.35 -8.34
CA VAL A 63 3.08 8.47 -8.87
C VAL A 63 2.61 7.04 -8.72
N LEU A 64 2.28 6.41 -9.85
CA LEU A 64 1.86 5.02 -9.89
C LEU A 64 3.04 4.12 -10.26
N LEU A 65 3.20 2.99 -9.58
CA LEU A 65 4.25 2.03 -9.90
C LEU A 65 3.83 0.58 -9.65
N LYS A 66 4.52 -0.33 -10.38
CA LYS A 66 4.54 -1.76 -10.07
C LYS A 66 5.89 -2.11 -9.49
N THR A 67 5.91 -2.60 -8.25
CA THR A 67 7.18 -2.98 -7.58
C THR A 67 7.70 -4.34 -8.04
N GLY A 68 6.82 -5.30 -8.30
CA GLY A 68 7.10 -6.73 -8.32
C GLY A 68 6.77 -7.36 -6.97
N VAL A 69 6.62 -8.69 -6.96
CA VAL A 69 6.22 -9.47 -5.79
C VAL A 69 7.37 -9.59 -4.80
N GLY A 70 7.03 -9.57 -3.50
CA GLY A 70 7.92 -9.81 -2.38
C GLY A 70 8.45 -8.56 -1.68
N LYS A 71 8.86 -8.74 -0.43
CA LYS A 71 9.22 -7.65 0.50
C LYS A 71 10.33 -6.74 0.01
N VAL A 72 11.38 -7.28 -0.61
CA VAL A 72 12.51 -6.48 -1.11
C VAL A 72 12.09 -5.57 -2.25
N ASN A 73 11.32 -6.09 -3.22
CA ASN A 73 10.78 -5.31 -4.33
C ASN A 73 9.88 -4.18 -3.83
N ALA A 74 8.99 -4.49 -2.90
CA ALA A 74 8.08 -3.55 -2.28
C ALA A 74 8.81 -2.44 -1.52
N ALA A 75 9.83 -2.79 -0.72
CA ALA A 75 10.65 -1.84 0.01
C ALA A 75 11.42 -0.89 -0.92
N VAL A 76 12.02 -1.41 -1.99
CA VAL A 76 12.74 -0.58 -3.00
C VAL A 76 11.78 0.39 -3.67
N GLY A 77 10.58 -0.08 -4.05
CA GLY A 77 9.57 0.80 -4.65
C GLY A 77 9.12 1.92 -3.71
N ALA A 78 8.84 1.60 -2.44
CA ALA A 78 8.45 2.56 -1.43
C ALA A 78 9.55 3.58 -1.12
N ASP A 79 10.81 3.13 -0.96
CA ASP A 79 11.97 4.02 -0.77
C ASP A 79 12.13 4.99 -1.94
N THR A 80 12.00 4.46 -3.17
CA THR A 80 12.18 5.26 -4.37
C THR A 80 11.10 6.34 -4.53
N VAL A 81 9.80 6.03 -4.30
CA VAL A 81 8.76 7.06 -4.42
C VAL A 81 8.90 8.16 -3.39
N ILE A 82 9.37 7.85 -2.18
CA ILE A 82 9.60 8.84 -1.15
C ILE A 82 10.78 9.75 -1.51
N ARG A 83 11.89 9.17 -2.00
CA ARG A 83 13.15 9.90 -2.20
C ARG A 83 13.29 10.60 -3.54
N GLU A 84 12.72 10.05 -4.59
CA GLU A 84 12.90 10.52 -5.96
C GLU A 84 11.67 11.26 -6.52
N PHE A 85 10.53 11.15 -5.84
CA PHE A 85 9.26 11.75 -6.26
C PHE A 85 8.57 12.52 -5.12
N ASP A 86 9.24 12.69 -3.98
CA ASP A 86 8.75 13.46 -2.83
C ASP A 86 7.32 13.07 -2.41
N ALA A 87 7.03 11.77 -2.42
CA ALA A 87 5.68 11.28 -2.08
C ALA A 87 5.29 11.63 -0.64
N ASP A 88 4.20 12.40 -0.49
CA ASP A 88 3.66 12.83 0.80
C ASP A 88 2.81 11.74 1.47
N LYS A 89 2.25 10.83 0.70
CA LYS A 89 1.40 9.71 1.16
C LYS A 89 1.58 8.48 0.29
N ILE A 90 1.35 7.32 0.89
CA ILE A 90 1.38 6.04 0.18
C ILE A 90 0.03 5.33 0.32
N ILE A 91 -0.57 4.95 -0.81
CA ILE A 91 -1.68 4.01 -0.90
C ILE A 91 -1.13 2.77 -1.59
N PHE A 92 -1.07 1.64 -0.87
CA PHE A 92 -0.66 0.39 -1.46
C PHE A 92 -1.89 -0.49 -1.72
N THR A 93 -2.16 -0.75 -2.98
CA THR A 93 -3.33 -1.51 -3.46
C THR A 93 -2.90 -2.89 -3.94
N GLY A 94 -3.75 -3.89 -3.79
CA GLY A 94 -3.45 -5.23 -4.28
C GLY A 94 -4.41 -6.30 -3.79
N VAL A 95 -4.00 -7.56 -3.95
CA VAL A 95 -4.78 -8.73 -3.57
C VAL A 95 -4.15 -9.45 -2.38
N ALA A 96 -4.94 -10.30 -1.71
CA ALA A 96 -4.49 -11.10 -0.56
C ALA A 96 -5.36 -12.36 -0.39
N GLY A 97 -4.83 -13.35 0.33
CA GLY A 97 -5.60 -14.47 0.83
C GLY A 97 -6.29 -14.14 2.16
N ALA A 98 -7.54 -14.59 2.33
CA ALA A 98 -8.30 -14.41 3.57
C ALA A 98 -7.82 -15.35 4.67
N ILE A 99 -7.53 -14.82 5.85
CA ILE A 99 -7.30 -15.59 7.08
C ILE A 99 -8.57 -15.62 7.94
N ASN A 100 -9.24 -14.48 8.08
CA ASN A 100 -10.47 -14.39 8.86
C ASN A 100 -11.62 -15.06 8.11
N ARG A 101 -12.22 -16.08 8.73
CA ARG A 101 -13.30 -16.90 8.14
C ARG A 101 -14.59 -16.13 7.86
N LYS A 102 -14.75 -14.93 8.40
CA LYS A 102 -15.91 -14.06 8.14
C LYS A 102 -15.81 -13.34 6.79
N LEU A 103 -14.65 -13.38 6.17
CA LEU A 103 -14.37 -12.73 4.90
C LEU A 103 -14.54 -13.72 3.75
N ASP A 104 -15.11 -13.23 2.67
CA ASP A 104 -15.27 -13.96 1.42
C ASP A 104 -14.38 -13.37 0.32
N VAL A 105 -14.22 -14.13 -0.77
CA VAL A 105 -13.54 -13.66 -1.98
C VAL A 105 -14.24 -12.39 -2.49
N ALA A 106 -13.46 -11.43 -2.96
CA ALA A 106 -13.86 -10.08 -3.36
C ALA A 106 -14.26 -9.13 -2.22
N ASP A 107 -14.19 -9.53 -0.95
CA ASP A 107 -14.21 -8.60 0.17
C ASP A 107 -12.88 -7.84 0.25
N VAL A 108 -12.83 -6.76 1.03
CA VAL A 108 -11.64 -5.91 1.16
C VAL A 108 -11.22 -5.77 2.61
N VAL A 109 -9.93 -5.95 2.86
CA VAL A 109 -9.28 -5.60 4.13
C VAL A 109 -8.50 -4.29 3.95
N ILE A 110 -8.82 -3.30 4.78
CA ILE A 110 -8.08 -2.05 4.93
C ILE A 110 -7.17 -2.22 6.15
N SER A 111 -5.88 -2.00 5.97
CA SER A 111 -4.93 -2.18 7.07
C SER A 111 -5.21 -1.19 8.22
N LYS A 112 -5.43 -1.71 9.44
CA LYS A 112 -5.22 -0.93 10.66
C LYS A 112 -3.75 -0.91 11.03
N ASP A 113 -3.11 -2.07 10.86
CA ASP A 113 -1.69 -2.32 11.05
C ASP A 113 -1.25 -3.52 10.18
N LEU A 114 0.07 -3.66 10.01
CA LEU A 114 0.67 -4.79 9.33
C LEU A 114 1.76 -5.42 10.20
N VAL A 115 2.02 -6.73 9.98
CA VAL A 115 3.06 -7.49 10.67
C VAL A 115 3.86 -8.32 9.68
N GLN A 116 5.16 -8.53 9.92
CA GLN A 116 5.97 -9.46 9.14
C GLN A 116 5.97 -10.84 9.81
N HIS A 117 5.18 -11.76 9.29
CA HIS A 117 4.95 -13.07 9.92
C HIS A 117 6.13 -14.06 9.77
N ASP A 118 7.03 -13.78 8.86
CA ASP A 118 8.21 -14.61 8.57
C ASP A 118 9.49 -14.15 9.27
N VAL A 119 9.41 -13.09 10.09
CA VAL A 119 10.49 -12.69 10.99
C VAL A 119 10.43 -13.55 12.25
N ASP A 120 11.42 -14.44 12.41
CA ASP A 120 11.48 -15.36 13.55
C ASP A 120 12.83 -15.26 14.29
N LEU A 121 12.76 -14.72 15.49
CA LEU A 121 13.87 -14.62 16.43
C LEU A 121 13.54 -15.31 17.78
N THR A 122 12.60 -16.26 17.75
CA THR A 122 12.16 -16.99 18.94
C THR A 122 13.27 -17.80 19.57
N ALA A 123 14.26 -18.25 18.79
CA ALA A 123 15.49 -18.88 19.30
C ALA A 123 16.29 -17.98 20.27
N PHE A 124 16.09 -16.66 20.17
CA PHE A 124 16.67 -15.66 21.09
C PHE A 124 15.66 -15.17 22.15
N GLY A 125 14.54 -15.87 22.30
CA GLY A 125 13.48 -15.51 23.25
C GLY A 125 12.71 -14.24 22.87
N ARG A 126 12.76 -13.81 21.60
CA ARG A 126 12.00 -12.64 21.11
C ARG A 126 10.64 -13.06 20.59
N PRO A 127 9.64 -12.19 20.67
CA PRO A 127 8.35 -12.43 20.01
C PRO A 127 8.54 -12.65 18.49
N MET A 128 7.79 -13.59 17.92
CA MET A 128 7.73 -13.78 16.48
C MET A 128 7.16 -12.51 15.82
N GLY A 129 7.70 -12.10 14.68
CA GLY A 129 7.35 -10.85 14.00
C GLY A 129 8.12 -9.62 14.48
N LEU A 130 8.83 -9.70 15.61
CA LEU A 130 9.57 -8.56 16.15
C LEU A 130 10.91 -8.37 15.46
N ILE A 131 11.04 -7.32 14.68
CA ILE A 131 12.29 -6.93 14.01
C ILE A 131 13.24 -6.31 15.04
N PRO A 132 14.54 -6.67 15.05
CA PRO A 132 15.51 -6.06 15.93
C PRO A 132 15.58 -4.53 15.76
N GLY A 133 15.42 -3.82 16.87
CA GLY A 133 15.36 -2.35 16.88
C GLY A 133 13.95 -1.79 16.96
N GLU A 134 12.93 -2.55 16.56
CA GLU A 134 11.53 -2.15 16.71
C GLU A 134 11.02 -2.42 18.13
N LYS A 135 10.04 -1.63 18.57
CA LYS A 135 9.40 -1.76 19.88
C LYS A 135 8.23 -2.73 19.88
N THR A 136 7.55 -2.86 18.76
CA THR A 136 6.36 -3.69 18.54
C THR A 136 6.50 -4.47 17.24
N ILE A 137 5.62 -5.44 17.04
CA ILE A 137 5.58 -6.18 15.76
C ILE A 137 4.77 -5.45 14.69
N GLU A 138 3.99 -4.44 15.08
CA GLU A 138 3.01 -3.76 14.24
C GLU A 138 3.59 -2.50 13.58
N PHE A 139 3.26 -2.33 12.30
CA PHE A 139 3.39 -1.10 11.54
C PHE A 139 2.00 -0.49 11.34
N SER A 140 1.69 0.58 12.09
CA SER A 140 0.34 1.17 12.10
C SER A 140 0.09 2.05 10.88
N ALA A 141 -1.03 1.83 10.19
CA ALA A 141 -1.47 2.67 9.10
C ALA A 141 -2.00 4.04 9.60
N ASP A 142 -2.02 5.03 8.71
CA ASP A 142 -2.48 6.37 9.06
C ASP A 142 -4.00 6.41 9.30
N PRO A 143 -4.47 6.94 10.45
CA PRO A 143 -5.89 6.92 10.81
C PRO A 143 -6.78 7.73 9.86
N GLU A 144 -6.28 8.79 9.24
CA GLU A 144 -7.06 9.59 8.28
C GLU A 144 -7.17 8.87 6.94
N LEU A 145 -6.08 8.23 6.48
CA LEU A 145 -6.12 7.40 5.29
C LEU A 145 -7.03 6.17 5.48
N ILE A 146 -7.05 5.55 6.65
CA ILE A 146 -8.00 4.46 6.98
C ILE A 146 -9.44 4.95 6.81
N LYS A 147 -9.80 6.12 7.37
CA LYS A 147 -11.16 6.67 7.24
C LYS A 147 -11.54 6.99 5.80
N VAL A 148 -10.60 7.52 5.02
CA VAL A 148 -10.81 7.78 3.59
C VAL A 148 -11.04 6.48 2.85
N ALA A 149 -10.20 5.46 3.09
CA ALA A 149 -10.29 4.14 2.49
C ALA A 149 -11.61 3.43 2.85
N GLU A 150 -12.02 3.48 4.12
CA GLU A 150 -13.27 2.86 4.57
C GLU A 150 -14.49 3.45 3.86
N ARG A 151 -14.58 4.79 3.79
CA ARG A 151 -15.68 5.46 3.08
C ARG A 151 -15.71 5.09 1.59
N ALA A 152 -14.54 5.09 0.95
CA ALA A 152 -14.40 4.73 -0.45
C ALA A 152 -14.81 3.26 -0.69
N ALA A 153 -14.29 2.33 0.12
CA ALA A 153 -14.59 0.92 0.00
C ALA A 153 -16.08 0.60 0.23
N ILE A 154 -16.71 1.22 1.24
CA ILE A 154 -18.15 1.08 1.49
C ILE A 154 -18.98 1.60 0.30
N LYS A 155 -18.56 2.70 -0.32
CA LYS A 155 -19.24 3.25 -1.49
C LYS A 155 -19.15 2.32 -2.71
N VAL A 156 -18.00 1.67 -2.91
CA VAL A 156 -17.76 0.79 -4.05
C VAL A 156 -18.39 -0.59 -3.85
N LEU A 157 -18.26 -1.19 -2.67
CA LEU A 157 -18.61 -2.60 -2.43
C LEU A 157 -19.81 -2.80 -1.50
N GLY A 158 -20.16 -1.80 -0.69
CA GLY A 158 -21.09 -1.95 0.42
C GLY A 158 -20.41 -2.32 1.73
N LYS A 159 -21.06 -1.97 2.85
CA LYS A 159 -20.49 -2.05 4.19
C LYS A 159 -20.11 -3.49 4.61
N ASP A 160 -20.90 -4.46 4.20
CA ASP A 160 -20.74 -5.86 4.62
C ASP A 160 -19.51 -6.54 3.98
N LYS A 161 -18.90 -5.88 2.98
CA LYS A 161 -17.72 -6.35 2.24
C LYS A 161 -16.42 -5.65 2.64
N VAL A 162 -16.43 -4.85 3.68
CA VAL A 162 -15.28 -4.03 4.09
C VAL A 162 -14.92 -4.31 5.54
N MET A 163 -13.67 -4.65 5.77
CA MET A 163 -13.10 -4.85 7.10
C MET A 163 -11.86 -3.99 7.31
N ILE A 164 -11.79 -3.30 8.45
CA ILE A 164 -10.53 -2.72 8.94
C ILE A 164 -9.87 -3.80 9.79
N GLY A 165 -8.68 -4.26 9.35
CA GLY A 165 -8.07 -5.44 9.94
C GLY A 165 -6.54 -5.42 9.91
N ARG A 166 -5.93 -6.47 10.47
CA ARG A 166 -4.49 -6.71 10.42
C ARG A 166 -4.14 -7.53 9.19
N ILE A 167 -3.07 -7.10 8.50
CA ILE A 167 -2.53 -7.80 7.34
C ILE A 167 -1.17 -8.41 7.74
N ALA A 168 -1.00 -9.70 7.47
CA ALA A 168 0.26 -10.41 7.68
C ALA A 168 1.04 -10.49 6.36
N THR A 169 2.30 -10.09 6.38
CA THR A 169 3.20 -10.10 5.22
C THR A 169 4.33 -11.09 5.39
N GLY A 170 4.68 -11.81 4.32
CA GLY A 170 5.88 -12.65 4.26
C GLY A 170 6.17 -13.10 2.85
N ASP A 171 7.43 -13.47 2.54
CA ASP A 171 7.82 -13.94 1.20
C ASP A 171 7.37 -15.38 0.95
N GLN A 172 6.06 -15.64 1.15
CA GLN A 172 5.43 -16.95 1.02
C GLN A 172 4.00 -16.82 0.49
N PHE A 173 3.66 -17.54 -0.59
CA PHE A 173 2.27 -17.75 -0.97
C PHE A 173 1.65 -18.78 0.01
N ILE A 174 0.66 -18.35 0.78
CA ILE A 174 0.03 -19.18 1.80
C ILE A 174 -1.18 -19.89 1.20
N ALA A 175 -1.11 -21.23 1.13
CA ALA A 175 -2.18 -22.11 0.63
C ALA A 175 -2.40 -23.32 1.55
N ASP A 176 -1.95 -23.25 2.79
CA ASP A 176 -2.01 -24.33 3.78
C ASP A 176 -2.89 -23.94 4.97
N LYS A 177 -3.88 -24.78 5.29
CA LYS A 177 -4.88 -24.52 6.35
C LYS A 177 -4.28 -24.39 7.75
N GLU A 178 -3.23 -25.15 8.06
CA GLU A 178 -2.58 -25.07 9.37
C GLU A 178 -1.78 -23.77 9.48
N LYS A 179 -1.16 -23.34 8.38
CA LYS A 179 -0.48 -22.03 8.33
C LYS A 179 -1.45 -20.87 8.45
N VAL A 180 -2.60 -20.92 7.77
CA VAL A 180 -3.68 -19.92 7.92
C VAL A 180 -4.15 -19.83 9.35
N LYS A 181 -4.43 -21.01 9.98
CA LYS A 181 -4.82 -21.06 11.39
C LYS A 181 -3.75 -20.45 12.30
N PHE A 182 -2.48 -20.83 12.08
CA PHE A 182 -1.36 -20.31 12.83
C PHE A 182 -1.25 -18.77 12.71
N LEU A 183 -1.36 -18.22 11.50
CA LEU A 183 -1.30 -16.76 11.29
C LEU A 183 -2.47 -16.04 11.99
N GLY A 184 -3.66 -16.61 11.96
CA GLY A 184 -4.83 -16.08 12.66
C GLY A 184 -4.67 -16.09 14.18
N GLU A 185 -4.12 -17.17 14.74
CA GLU A 185 -3.95 -17.32 16.20
C GLU A 185 -2.75 -16.52 16.72
N GLN A 186 -1.60 -16.60 16.05
CA GLN A 186 -0.35 -15.99 16.47
C GLN A 186 -0.34 -14.48 16.29
N PHE A 187 -0.84 -13.99 15.15
CA PHE A 187 -0.76 -12.58 14.78
C PHE A 187 -2.12 -11.88 14.81
N GLN A 188 -3.21 -12.60 15.01
CA GLN A 188 -4.59 -12.08 14.85
C GLN A 188 -4.79 -11.41 13.48
N ALA A 189 -4.19 -12.01 12.45
CA ALA A 189 -4.26 -11.49 11.09
C ALA A 189 -5.62 -11.81 10.45
N ASP A 190 -6.11 -10.86 9.64
CA ASP A 190 -7.35 -10.98 8.87
C ASP A 190 -7.08 -11.38 7.41
N ALA A 191 -5.94 -10.97 6.87
CA ALA A 191 -5.48 -11.30 5.52
C ALA A 191 -3.97 -11.56 5.50
N VAL A 192 -3.49 -12.24 4.45
CA VAL A 192 -2.06 -12.52 4.21
C VAL A 192 -1.67 -12.20 2.78
N GLU A 193 -0.50 -11.60 2.61
CA GLU A 193 0.07 -11.20 1.33
C GLU A 193 1.61 -11.12 1.43
N MET A 194 2.29 -10.55 0.43
CA MET A 194 3.76 -10.70 0.35
C MET A 194 4.54 -9.37 0.37
N GLU A 195 3.93 -8.20 0.58
CA GLU A 195 4.59 -6.89 0.39
C GLU A 195 4.27 -5.83 1.46
N GLY A 196 3.03 -5.77 1.91
CA GLY A 196 2.46 -4.61 2.61
C GLY A 196 3.24 -4.15 3.83
N ALA A 197 3.68 -5.07 4.69
CA ALA A 197 4.47 -4.70 5.87
C ALA A 197 5.87 -4.18 5.52
N ALA A 198 6.43 -4.53 4.36
CA ALA A 198 7.70 -3.97 3.90
C ALA A 198 7.52 -2.52 3.45
N VAL A 199 6.45 -2.19 2.72
CA VAL A 199 6.08 -0.80 2.42
C VAL A 199 5.81 -0.01 3.69
N ALA A 200 5.03 -0.59 4.62
CA ALA A 200 4.69 0.03 5.90
C ALA A 200 5.93 0.35 6.74
N GLN A 201 6.90 -0.56 6.81
CA GLN A 201 8.17 -0.35 7.51
C GLN A 201 8.97 0.80 6.88
N VAL A 202 9.09 0.84 5.56
CA VAL A 202 9.78 1.93 4.86
C VAL A 202 9.07 3.26 5.11
N ALA A 203 7.74 3.31 4.97
CA ALA A 203 6.95 4.50 5.24
C ALA A 203 7.14 5.01 6.68
N GLN A 204 7.17 4.10 7.68
CA GLN A 204 7.44 4.45 9.07
C GLN A 204 8.86 5.02 9.26
N ILE A 205 9.89 4.45 8.61
CA ILE A 205 11.28 4.94 8.68
C ILE A 205 11.37 6.39 8.21
N TYR A 206 10.62 6.76 7.17
CA TYR A 206 10.60 8.12 6.61
C TYR A 206 9.54 9.04 7.24
N GLY A 207 8.64 8.50 8.07
CA GLY A 207 7.53 9.27 8.65
C GLY A 207 6.45 9.66 7.63
N VAL A 208 6.33 8.91 6.54
CA VAL A 208 5.32 9.11 5.49
C VAL A 208 4.04 8.35 5.85
N PRO A 209 2.85 9.00 5.88
CA PRO A 209 1.59 8.34 6.13
C PRO A 209 1.25 7.33 5.02
N PHE A 210 0.73 6.18 5.41
CA PHE A 210 0.38 5.12 4.48
C PHE A 210 -0.91 4.38 4.86
N VAL A 211 -1.51 3.70 3.89
CA VAL A 211 -2.55 2.69 4.07
C VAL A 211 -2.38 1.57 3.04
N VAL A 212 -2.67 0.34 3.44
CA VAL A 212 -2.66 -0.82 2.55
C VAL A 212 -4.08 -1.34 2.36
N LEU A 213 -4.46 -1.56 1.11
CA LEU A 213 -5.76 -2.11 0.70
C LEU A 213 -5.52 -3.48 0.08
N ARG A 214 -6.26 -4.48 0.52
CA ARG A 214 -6.20 -5.83 -0.05
C ARG A 214 -7.59 -6.37 -0.35
N ALA A 215 -7.89 -6.55 -1.63
CA ALA A 215 -9.06 -7.30 -2.04
C ALA A 215 -8.75 -8.80 -2.03
N LEU A 216 -9.67 -9.60 -1.51
CA LEU A 216 -9.41 -11.01 -1.31
C LEU A 216 -9.60 -11.80 -2.61
N SER A 217 -8.53 -12.43 -3.08
CA SER A 217 -8.52 -13.29 -4.26
C SER A 217 -8.83 -14.74 -3.95
N ASP A 218 -8.58 -15.17 -2.73
CA ASP A 218 -8.70 -16.55 -2.26
C ASP A 218 -8.84 -16.61 -0.73
N LYS A 219 -9.00 -17.81 -0.19
CA LYS A 219 -9.10 -18.07 1.26
C LYS A 219 -7.79 -18.59 1.87
N ALA A 220 -6.68 -18.50 1.17
CA ALA A 220 -5.37 -19.00 1.59
C ALA A 220 -5.38 -20.46 2.10
N ASP A 221 -6.40 -21.24 1.73
CA ASP A 221 -6.59 -22.63 2.12
C ASP A 221 -6.31 -23.59 0.96
N GLY A 222 -6.33 -24.88 1.16
CA GLY A 222 -5.90 -25.91 0.20
C GLY A 222 -6.50 -25.86 -1.23
N GLY A 223 -7.25 -24.84 -1.59
CA GLY A 223 -7.76 -24.56 -2.93
C GLY A 223 -7.37 -23.16 -3.44
N ALA A 224 -6.53 -22.45 -2.70
CA ALA A 224 -6.19 -21.04 -2.97
C ALA A 224 -5.68 -20.80 -4.40
N GLU A 225 -4.80 -21.63 -4.93
CA GLU A 225 -4.22 -21.47 -6.27
C GLU A 225 -5.27 -21.45 -7.38
N MET A 226 -6.24 -22.36 -7.35
CA MET A 226 -7.31 -22.43 -8.37
C MET A 226 -8.25 -21.23 -8.27
N VAL A 227 -8.58 -20.81 -7.05
CA VAL A 227 -9.46 -19.67 -6.80
C VAL A 227 -8.75 -18.37 -7.14
N TYR A 228 -7.45 -18.25 -6.86
CA TYR A 228 -6.64 -17.09 -7.18
C TYR A 228 -6.68 -16.74 -8.68
N ASP A 229 -6.42 -17.70 -9.56
CA ASP A 229 -6.41 -17.49 -11.01
C ASP A 229 -7.78 -17.00 -11.53
N GLU A 230 -8.88 -17.44 -10.92
CA GLU A 230 -10.24 -17.05 -11.30
C GLU A 230 -10.58 -15.62 -10.82
N PHE A 231 -10.17 -15.25 -9.60
CA PHE A 231 -10.66 -14.04 -8.95
C PHE A 231 -9.66 -12.90 -8.85
N VAL A 232 -8.37 -13.12 -9.15
CA VAL A 232 -7.34 -12.10 -9.02
C VAL A 232 -7.66 -10.82 -9.78
N GLN A 233 -8.22 -10.92 -10.98
CA GLN A 233 -8.56 -9.75 -11.79
C GLN A 233 -9.75 -8.98 -11.20
N ILE A 234 -10.75 -9.67 -10.67
CA ILE A 234 -11.91 -9.06 -10.02
C ILE A 234 -11.45 -8.33 -8.75
N ALA A 235 -10.64 -8.99 -7.92
CA ALA A 235 -10.09 -8.42 -6.71
C ALA A 235 -9.23 -7.18 -7.00
N ALA A 236 -8.34 -7.26 -7.99
CA ALA A 236 -7.50 -6.14 -8.41
C ALA A 236 -8.33 -4.95 -8.90
N ASN A 237 -9.37 -5.18 -9.70
CA ASN A 237 -10.27 -4.12 -10.17
C ASN A 237 -11.04 -3.47 -9.01
N ASN A 238 -11.56 -4.26 -8.07
CA ASN A 238 -12.22 -3.72 -6.88
C ASN A 238 -11.29 -2.82 -6.07
N SER A 239 -10.06 -3.27 -5.85
CA SER A 239 -9.05 -2.50 -5.13
C SER A 239 -8.71 -1.19 -5.86
N ALA A 240 -8.55 -1.23 -7.19
CA ALA A 240 -8.28 -0.05 -8.01
C ALA A 240 -9.44 0.97 -7.98
N GLU A 241 -10.70 0.53 -8.06
CA GLU A 241 -11.86 1.42 -7.95
C GLU A 241 -11.96 2.09 -6.58
N ILE A 242 -11.57 1.38 -5.51
CA ILE A 242 -11.50 1.96 -4.17
C ILE A 242 -10.44 3.06 -4.13
N VAL A 243 -9.24 2.83 -4.68
CA VAL A 243 -8.18 3.86 -4.77
C VAL A 243 -8.68 5.10 -5.50
N ARG A 244 -9.35 4.94 -6.64
CA ARG A 244 -9.95 6.07 -7.37
C ARG A 244 -10.93 6.87 -6.52
N GLU A 245 -11.81 6.17 -5.81
CA GLU A 245 -12.79 6.83 -4.94
C GLU A 245 -12.13 7.51 -3.73
N MET A 246 -11.02 6.95 -3.22
CA MET A 246 -10.18 7.62 -2.22
C MET A 246 -9.63 8.93 -2.76
N LEU A 247 -8.97 8.91 -3.92
CA LEU A 247 -8.37 10.11 -4.54
C LEU A 247 -9.41 11.21 -4.76
N LYS A 248 -10.62 10.90 -5.23
CA LYS A 248 -11.74 11.86 -5.35
C LYS A 248 -12.10 12.54 -4.04
N SER A 249 -11.99 11.83 -2.93
CA SER A 249 -12.42 12.31 -1.61
C SER A 249 -11.31 12.94 -0.79
N MET A 250 -10.06 12.79 -1.17
CA MET A 250 -8.90 13.47 -0.57
C MET A 250 -8.96 14.97 -0.91
N LYS A 251 -8.58 15.80 0.08
CA LYS A 251 -8.59 17.27 -0.08
C LYS A 251 -7.32 17.74 -0.76
#